data_75d33b17b551bf2fbb52594e14bc8e41
#
_entry.id   75d33b17b551bf2fbb52594e14bc8e41
#
_cell.length_a   1.000
_cell.length_b   1.000
_cell.length_c   1.000
_cell.angle_alpha   90.00
_cell.angle_beta   90.00
_cell.angle_gamma   90.00
#
_symmetry.space_group_name_H-M   'P 1'
#
loop_
_entity.id
_entity.type
_entity.pdbx_description
1 polymer ?
#
loop_
_entity_poly.entity_id
_entity_poly.type
_entity_poly.pdbx_seq_one_letter_code
_entity_poly.pdbx_strand_id
1 'polypeptide(L)'
;MKKRQLAILGSTGSIGTQALEVVSEHSDLFEVYALTANNQVDLLINQARKYMPEVVVIANERKYPELKEALEDLPIKVWAGADAIAQMVQSEPIDMVLTAMVGYSGLRPTISAIKAGKAIALANKETLVVAGELIMKLAAEHKVPILPVDSEHSAIFQ
;
A
#
# COMPACT_ATOMS: atom_id res chain seq x y z
N MET A 1 -15.23 11.00 -13.97
CA MET A 1 -15.19 10.49 -12.58
C MET A 1 -13.76 10.45 -12.07
N LYS A 2 -13.57 10.93 -10.86
CA LYS A 2 -12.24 10.93 -10.25
C LYS A 2 -11.81 9.52 -9.86
N LYS A 3 -10.60 9.13 -10.24
CA LYS A 3 -10.06 7.82 -9.87
C LYS A 3 -9.72 7.77 -8.39
N ARG A 4 -9.95 6.62 -7.78
CA ARG A 4 -9.55 6.39 -6.39
C ARG A 4 -8.05 6.19 -6.32
N GLN A 5 -7.40 6.90 -5.42
CA GLN A 5 -5.96 6.85 -5.26
C GLN A 5 -5.59 5.77 -4.24
N LEU A 6 -4.82 4.80 -4.69
CA LEU A 6 -4.45 3.63 -3.87
C LEU A 6 -2.99 3.67 -3.42
N ALA A 7 -2.77 3.31 -2.16
CA ALA A 7 -1.45 2.99 -1.67
C ALA A 7 -1.42 1.47 -1.45
N ILE A 8 -0.47 0.78 -2.07
CA ILE A 8 -0.36 -0.67 -1.93
C ILE A 8 0.88 -1.01 -1.11
N LEU A 9 0.65 -1.53 0.09
CA LEU A 9 1.72 -1.89 1.02
C LEU A 9 2.11 -3.34 0.79
N GLY A 10 3.37 -3.59 0.45
CA GLY A 10 3.84 -4.91 0.10
C GLY A 10 3.51 -5.29 -1.33
N SER A 11 3.70 -4.36 -2.26
CA SER A 11 3.34 -4.54 -3.66
C SER A 11 4.12 -5.63 -4.38
N THR A 12 5.28 -6.01 -3.85
CA THR A 12 6.15 -7.01 -4.47
C THR A 12 5.84 -8.44 -4.03
N GLY A 13 4.99 -8.62 -3.03
CA GLY A 13 4.57 -9.94 -2.59
C GLY A 13 3.48 -10.51 -3.50
N SER A 14 3.11 -11.76 -3.25
CA SER A 14 2.13 -12.47 -4.06
C SER A 14 0.78 -11.75 -4.11
N ILE A 15 0.27 -11.31 -2.96
CA ILE A 15 -1.02 -10.60 -2.89
C ILE A 15 -0.91 -9.21 -3.55
N GLY A 16 0.18 -8.50 -3.26
CA GLY A 16 0.38 -7.16 -3.83
C GLY A 16 0.51 -7.19 -5.35
N THR A 17 1.21 -8.20 -5.88
CA THR A 17 1.35 -8.38 -7.32
C THR A 17 0.01 -8.64 -7.99
N GLN A 18 -0.81 -9.49 -7.37
CA GLN A 18 -2.17 -9.77 -7.87
C GLN A 18 -3.05 -8.53 -7.82
N ALA A 19 -2.94 -7.76 -6.75
CA ALA A 19 -3.71 -6.52 -6.62
C ALA A 19 -3.37 -5.53 -7.74
N LEU A 20 -2.08 -5.44 -8.09
CA LEU A 20 -1.67 -4.56 -9.19
C LEU A 20 -2.22 -5.02 -10.54
N GLU A 21 -2.32 -6.34 -10.77
CA GLU A 21 -2.93 -6.86 -11.97
C GLU A 21 -4.40 -6.45 -12.09
N VAL A 22 -5.13 -6.55 -10.97
CA VAL A 22 -6.53 -6.15 -10.92
C VAL A 22 -6.68 -4.65 -11.15
N VAL A 23 -5.80 -3.85 -10.53
CA VAL A 23 -5.80 -2.40 -10.75
C VAL A 23 -5.59 -2.07 -12.24
N SER A 24 -4.68 -2.82 -12.91
CA SER A 24 -4.45 -2.64 -14.34
C SER A 24 -5.70 -2.86 -15.17
N GLU A 25 -6.50 -3.86 -14.78
CA GLU A 25 -7.75 -4.18 -15.47
C GLU A 25 -8.83 -3.13 -15.23
N HIS A 26 -8.69 -2.35 -14.17
CA HIS A 26 -9.65 -1.31 -13.78
C HIS A 26 -9.00 0.07 -13.71
N SER A 27 -8.11 0.35 -14.67
CA SER A 27 -7.37 1.60 -14.70
C SER A 27 -8.25 2.85 -14.88
N ASP A 28 -9.48 2.66 -15.28
CA ASP A 28 -10.47 3.73 -15.37
C ASP A 28 -11.02 4.13 -13.99
N LEU A 29 -10.91 3.24 -13.00
CA LEU A 29 -11.46 3.45 -11.65
C LEU A 29 -10.39 3.76 -10.61
N PHE A 30 -9.18 3.23 -10.79
CA PHE A 30 -8.13 3.29 -9.79
C PHE A 30 -6.82 3.82 -10.36
N GLU A 31 -6.09 4.51 -9.51
CA GLU A 31 -4.76 5.00 -9.82
C GLU A 31 -3.82 4.65 -8.67
N VAL A 32 -2.61 4.22 -8.98
CA VAL A 32 -1.63 3.86 -7.94
C VAL A 32 -0.90 5.13 -7.49
N TYR A 33 -1.14 5.53 -6.25
CA TYR A 33 -0.45 6.67 -5.65
C TYR A 33 0.89 6.27 -5.06
N ALA A 34 0.94 5.11 -4.38
CA ALA A 34 2.15 4.67 -3.68
C ALA A 34 2.31 3.16 -3.72
N LEU A 35 3.55 2.73 -3.78
CA LEU A 35 3.94 1.33 -3.69
C LEU A 35 5.02 1.19 -2.62
N THR A 36 4.96 0.11 -1.84
CA THR A 36 6.01 -0.19 -0.87
C THR A 36 6.50 -1.62 -1.00
N ALA A 37 7.77 -1.83 -0.64
CA ALA A 37 8.36 -3.15 -0.56
C ALA A 37 9.30 -3.20 0.63
N ASN A 38 9.63 -4.40 1.10
CA ASN A 38 10.58 -4.56 2.18
C ASN A 38 12.02 -4.61 1.64
N ASN A 39 12.33 -5.59 0.81
CA ASN A 39 13.67 -5.81 0.25
C ASN A 39 13.73 -5.94 -1.27
N GLN A 40 12.61 -6.22 -1.93
CA GLN A 40 12.55 -6.55 -3.34
C GLN A 40 12.68 -5.31 -4.23
N VAL A 41 13.88 -4.74 -4.26
CA VAL A 41 14.12 -3.48 -4.95
C VAL A 41 13.92 -3.60 -6.46
N ASP A 42 14.39 -4.69 -7.07
CA ASP A 42 14.30 -4.85 -8.54
C ASP A 42 12.85 -4.89 -9.02
N LEU A 43 12.01 -5.66 -8.32
CA LEU A 43 10.59 -5.74 -8.68
C LEU A 43 9.88 -4.42 -8.41
N LEU A 44 10.22 -3.74 -7.32
CA LEU A 44 9.65 -2.44 -7.01
C LEU A 44 9.99 -1.41 -8.09
N ILE A 45 11.23 -1.43 -8.60
CA ILE A 45 11.64 -0.56 -9.70
C ILE A 45 10.77 -0.81 -10.94
N ASN A 46 10.58 -2.08 -11.29
CA ASN A 46 9.78 -2.43 -12.46
C ASN A 46 8.33 -1.98 -12.29
N GLN A 47 7.77 -2.17 -11.10
CA GLN A 47 6.41 -1.72 -10.79
C GLN A 47 6.29 -0.20 -10.86
N ALA A 48 7.28 0.51 -10.32
CA ALA A 48 7.28 1.97 -10.34
C ALA A 48 7.31 2.51 -11.77
N ARG A 49 8.10 1.89 -12.64
CA ARG A 49 8.18 2.32 -14.03
C ARG A 49 6.90 2.03 -14.81
N LYS A 50 6.21 0.95 -14.45
CA LYS A 50 4.96 0.57 -15.11
C LYS A 50 3.78 1.41 -14.65
N TYR A 51 3.63 1.60 -13.35
CA TYR A 51 2.46 2.25 -12.76
C TYR A 51 2.64 3.72 -12.48
N MET A 52 3.87 4.22 -12.49
CA MET A 52 4.18 5.63 -12.29
C MET A 52 3.51 6.23 -11.06
N PRO A 53 3.73 5.65 -9.86
CA PRO A 53 3.14 6.19 -8.64
C PRO A 53 3.77 7.54 -8.28
N GLU A 54 3.13 8.27 -7.38
CA GLU A 54 3.68 9.52 -6.86
C GLU A 54 4.88 9.26 -5.95
N VAL A 55 4.84 8.16 -5.19
CA VAL A 55 5.90 7.84 -4.24
C VAL A 55 6.09 6.32 -4.14
N VAL A 56 7.34 5.90 -3.92
CA VAL A 56 7.66 4.52 -3.57
C VAL A 56 8.46 4.52 -2.27
N VAL A 57 8.26 3.51 -1.44
CA VAL A 57 8.97 3.39 -0.17
C VAL A 57 9.57 2.00 -0.05
N ILE A 58 10.87 1.93 0.25
CA ILE A 58 11.55 0.67 0.53
C ILE A 58 11.81 0.61 2.04
N ALA A 59 11.34 -0.45 2.72
CA ALA A 59 11.49 -0.55 4.16
C ALA A 59 12.96 -0.72 4.56
N ASN A 60 13.71 -1.53 3.80
CA ASN A 60 15.13 -1.72 4.05
C ASN A 60 15.92 -0.51 3.55
N GLU A 61 16.37 0.32 4.48
CA GLU A 61 17.07 1.56 4.17
C GLU A 61 18.38 1.35 3.40
N ARG A 62 18.97 0.18 3.50
CA ARG A 62 20.19 -0.17 2.75
C ARG A 62 19.94 -0.23 1.26
N LYS A 63 18.70 -0.46 0.85
CA LYS A 63 18.31 -0.52 -0.56
C LYS A 63 17.91 0.83 -1.15
N TYR A 64 17.87 1.86 -0.31
CA TYR A 64 17.47 3.20 -0.75
C TYR A 64 18.34 3.76 -1.89
N PRO A 65 19.68 3.73 -1.81
CA PRO A 65 20.49 4.30 -2.87
C PRO A 65 20.26 3.67 -4.23
N GLU A 66 20.10 2.34 -4.26
CA GLU A 66 19.84 1.60 -5.50
C GLU A 66 18.50 1.98 -6.10
N LEU A 67 17.47 2.07 -5.27
CA LEU A 67 16.11 2.43 -5.69
C LEU A 67 16.08 3.87 -6.21
N LYS A 68 16.68 4.78 -5.48
CA LYS A 68 16.70 6.19 -5.86
C LYS A 68 17.42 6.41 -7.18
N GLU A 69 18.57 5.78 -7.37
CA GLU A 69 19.33 5.90 -8.60
C GLU A 69 18.53 5.36 -9.79
N ALA A 70 17.87 4.22 -9.62
CA ALA A 70 17.12 3.58 -10.68
C ALA A 70 15.90 4.39 -11.13
N LEU A 71 15.37 5.25 -10.28
CA LEU A 71 14.17 6.05 -10.56
C LEU A 71 14.48 7.54 -10.72
N GLU A 72 15.75 7.89 -10.77
CA GLU A 72 16.20 9.30 -10.82
C GLU A 72 15.66 10.05 -12.03
N ASP A 73 15.43 9.35 -13.13
CA ASP A 73 14.93 9.95 -14.37
C ASP A 73 13.40 10.14 -14.38
N LEU A 74 12.72 9.73 -13.33
CA LEU A 74 11.25 9.79 -13.25
C LEU A 74 10.78 10.73 -12.14
N PRO A 75 9.60 11.35 -12.29
CA PRO A 75 9.05 12.24 -11.25
C PRO A 75 8.40 11.44 -10.11
N ILE A 76 9.14 10.51 -9.53
CA ILE A 76 8.67 9.66 -8.45
C ILE A 76 9.50 9.95 -7.22
N LYS A 77 8.82 10.22 -6.10
CA LYS A 77 9.50 10.43 -4.82
C LYS A 77 9.91 9.07 -4.26
N VAL A 78 11.13 8.99 -3.75
CA VAL A 78 11.67 7.74 -3.18
C VAL A 78 11.98 7.96 -1.72
N TRP A 79 11.34 7.17 -0.86
CA TRP A 79 11.55 7.22 0.59
C TRP A 79 12.00 5.85 1.08
N ALA A 80 12.54 5.81 2.30
CA ALA A 80 13.01 4.56 2.90
C ALA A 80 12.70 4.52 4.39
N GLY A 81 12.49 3.30 4.89
CA GLY A 81 12.27 3.04 6.30
C GLY A 81 10.82 2.82 6.68
N ALA A 82 10.62 2.12 7.80
CA ALA A 82 9.28 1.85 8.32
C ALA A 82 8.54 3.12 8.70
N ASP A 83 9.25 4.12 9.23
CA ASP A 83 8.64 5.41 9.58
C ASP A 83 8.11 6.11 8.34
N ALA A 84 8.82 6.00 7.23
CA ALA A 84 8.40 6.60 5.97
C ALA A 84 7.12 5.97 5.45
N ILE A 85 6.95 4.65 5.62
CA ILE A 85 5.72 3.97 5.22
C ILE A 85 4.54 4.49 6.04
N ALA A 86 4.70 4.59 7.35
CA ALA A 86 3.66 5.10 8.24
C ALA A 86 3.28 6.55 7.93
N GLN A 87 4.25 7.36 7.53
CA GLN A 87 4.01 8.74 7.10
C GLN A 87 3.30 8.80 5.75
N MET A 88 3.75 8.00 4.81
CA MET A 88 3.23 8.01 3.45
C MET A 88 1.73 7.72 3.41
N VAL A 89 1.25 6.74 4.20
CA VAL A 89 -0.16 6.36 4.18
C VAL A 89 -1.10 7.47 4.67
N GLN A 90 -0.55 8.49 5.31
CA GLN A 90 -1.33 9.65 5.78
C GLN A 90 -1.45 10.75 4.72
N SER A 91 -0.83 10.57 3.55
CA SER A 91 -0.86 11.57 2.49
C SER A 91 -2.28 11.88 2.05
N GLU A 92 -2.60 13.16 1.94
CA GLU A 92 -3.96 13.63 1.68
C GLU A 92 -4.62 13.01 0.45
N PRO A 93 -3.94 12.88 -0.71
CA PRO A 93 -4.60 12.35 -1.90
C PRO A 93 -5.00 10.88 -1.83
N ILE A 94 -4.44 10.11 -0.91
CA ILE A 94 -4.73 8.67 -0.81
C ILE A 94 -6.16 8.46 -0.32
N ASP A 95 -6.93 7.67 -1.07
CA ASP A 95 -8.30 7.32 -0.71
C ASP A 95 -8.38 5.99 0.02
N MET A 96 -7.54 5.03 -0.35
CA MET A 96 -7.58 3.68 0.18
C MET A 96 -6.17 3.10 0.31
N VAL A 97 -5.94 2.37 1.37
CA VAL A 97 -4.67 1.66 1.60
C VAL A 97 -4.94 0.16 1.55
N LEU A 98 -4.31 -0.52 0.61
CA LEU A 98 -4.37 -1.99 0.52
C LEU A 98 -3.15 -2.55 1.23
N THR A 99 -3.36 -3.29 2.31
CA THR A 99 -2.25 -3.84 3.09
C THR A 99 -2.05 -5.30 2.75
N ALA A 100 -0.93 -5.59 2.08
CA ALA A 100 -0.50 -6.92 1.69
C ALA A 100 0.83 -7.30 2.31
N MET A 101 1.26 -6.55 3.33
CA MET A 101 2.49 -6.84 4.07
C MET A 101 2.29 -8.04 5.00
N VAL A 102 3.32 -8.86 5.14
CA VAL A 102 3.24 -10.06 5.99
C VAL A 102 3.62 -9.72 7.43
N GLY A 103 3.03 -10.49 8.37
CA GLY A 103 3.35 -10.38 9.79
C GLY A 103 2.95 -9.05 10.41
N TYR A 104 3.71 -8.67 11.42
CA TYR A 104 3.45 -7.44 12.18
C TYR A 104 3.81 -6.17 11.44
N SER A 105 4.58 -6.28 10.34
CA SER A 105 5.05 -5.10 9.62
C SER A 105 3.91 -4.27 9.01
N GLY A 106 2.75 -4.89 8.79
CA GLY A 106 1.59 -4.18 8.27
C GLY A 106 0.76 -3.45 9.32
N LEU A 107 0.96 -3.76 10.60
CA LEU A 107 0.11 -3.22 11.66
C LEU A 107 0.25 -1.72 11.84
N ARG A 108 1.48 -1.23 11.98
CA ARG A 108 1.73 0.18 12.22
C ARG A 108 1.21 1.08 11.10
N PRO A 109 1.53 0.81 9.81
CA PRO A 109 0.99 1.66 8.74
C PRO A 109 -0.54 1.54 8.61
N THR A 110 -1.12 0.37 8.93
CA THR A 110 -2.58 0.22 8.91
C THR A 110 -3.22 1.13 9.96
N ILE A 111 -2.68 1.15 11.17
CA ILE A 111 -3.16 2.03 12.23
C ILE A 111 -3.03 3.50 11.81
N SER A 112 -1.88 3.88 11.25
CA SER A 112 -1.65 5.26 10.79
C SER A 112 -2.66 5.67 9.71
N ALA A 113 -2.96 4.76 8.78
CA ALA A 113 -3.92 5.03 7.72
C ALA A 113 -5.34 5.22 8.28
N ILE A 114 -5.74 4.37 9.22
CA ILE A 114 -7.06 4.49 9.86
C ILE A 114 -7.19 5.85 10.56
N LYS A 115 -6.17 6.23 11.32
CA LYS A 115 -6.18 7.52 12.01
C LYS A 115 -6.23 8.70 11.05
N ALA A 116 -5.73 8.52 9.84
CA ALA A 116 -5.78 9.54 8.80
C ALA A 116 -7.08 9.51 7.99
N GLY A 117 -8.00 8.62 8.34
CA GLY A 117 -9.31 8.55 7.69
C GLY A 117 -9.33 7.80 6.37
N LYS A 118 -8.32 6.95 6.11
CA LYS A 118 -8.24 6.20 4.86
C LYS A 118 -9.01 4.88 4.96
N ALA A 119 -9.72 4.53 3.89
CA ALA A 119 -10.34 3.20 3.80
C ALA A 119 -9.23 2.15 3.74
N ILE A 120 -9.46 0.99 4.33
CA ILE A 120 -8.46 -0.08 4.40
C ILE A 120 -8.97 -1.32 3.68
N ALA A 121 -8.15 -1.86 2.79
CA ALA A 121 -8.37 -3.17 2.21
C ALA A 121 -7.33 -4.12 2.82
N LEU A 122 -7.79 -5.07 3.62
CA LEU A 122 -6.91 -6.00 4.35
C LEU A 122 -6.75 -7.30 3.58
N ALA A 123 -5.54 -7.51 3.08
CA ALA A 123 -5.19 -8.74 2.38
C ALA A 123 -4.34 -9.66 3.27
N ASN A 124 -3.86 -9.16 4.41
CA ASN A 124 -3.03 -9.92 5.33
C ASN A 124 -3.88 -10.40 6.51
N LYS A 125 -4.19 -11.71 6.51
CA LYS A 125 -4.99 -12.32 7.57
C LYS A 125 -4.33 -12.29 8.93
N GLU A 126 -3.00 -12.28 8.97
CA GLU A 126 -2.27 -12.25 10.24
C GLU A 126 -2.53 -10.96 11.00
N THR A 127 -2.70 -9.85 10.31
CA THR A 127 -3.02 -8.58 10.95
C THR A 127 -4.36 -8.66 11.66
N LEU A 128 -5.35 -9.31 11.05
CA LEU A 128 -6.67 -9.49 11.67
C LEU A 128 -6.63 -10.44 12.87
N VAL A 129 -5.85 -11.50 12.78
CA VAL A 129 -5.77 -12.47 13.87
C VAL A 129 -5.11 -11.87 15.11
N VAL A 130 -4.03 -11.12 14.91
CA VAL A 130 -3.22 -10.61 16.02
C VAL A 130 -3.79 -9.33 16.62
N ALA A 131 -4.32 -8.45 15.80
CA ALA A 131 -4.75 -7.12 16.25
C ALA A 131 -6.14 -6.75 15.73
N GLY A 132 -6.94 -7.75 15.38
CA GLY A 132 -8.27 -7.53 14.80
C GLY A 132 -9.17 -6.64 15.62
N GLU A 133 -9.23 -6.86 16.92
CA GLU A 133 -10.07 -6.04 17.80
C GLU A 133 -9.64 -4.58 17.82
N LEU A 134 -8.33 -4.35 17.89
CA LEU A 134 -7.79 -2.99 17.88
C LEU A 134 -8.10 -2.29 16.55
N ILE A 135 -7.86 -2.98 15.45
CA ILE A 135 -8.10 -2.42 14.13
C ILE A 135 -9.57 -2.09 13.91
N MET A 136 -10.46 -3.01 14.28
CA MET A 136 -11.90 -2.80 14.12
C MET A 136 -12.40 -1.67 15.02
N LYS A 137 -11.87 -1.57 16.23
CA LYS A 137 -12.22 -0.49 17.15
C LYS A 137 -11.79 0.86 16.60
N LEU A 138 -10.55 0.96 16.15
CA LEU A 138 -10.02 2.20 15.56
C LEU A 138 -10.79 2.60 14.30
N ALA A 139 -11.12 1.63 13.46
CA ALA A 139 -11.89 1.89 12.25
C ALA A 139 -13.27 2.45 12.60
N ALA A 140 -13.92 1.89 13.60
CA ALA A 140 -15.21 2.38 14.06
C ALA A 140 -15.12 3.80 14.62
N GLU A 141 -14.09 4.07 15.43
CA GLU A 141 -13.86 5.41 16.00
C GLU A 141 -13.63 6.47 14.92
N HIS A 142 -12.91 6.11 13.87
CA HIS A 142 -12.59 7.03 12.78
C HIS A 142 -13.53 6.94 11.59
N LYS A 143 -14.55 6.10 11.70
CA LYS A 143 -15.59 5.91 10.67
C LYS A 143 -15.01 5.56 9.31
N VAL A 144 -14.01 4.67 9.29
CA VAL A 144 -13.41 4.21 8.04
C VAL A 144 -13.82 2.75 7.79
N PRO A 145 -14.07 2.38 6.52
CA PRO A 145 -14.39 1.00 6.19
C PRO A 145 -13.16 0.12 6.18
N ILE A 146 -13.31 -1.11 6.67
CA ILE A 146 -12.30 -2.16 6.57
C ILE A 146 -12.87 -3.22 5.65
N LEU A 147 -12.21 -3.46 4.52
CA LEU A 147 -12.66 -4.40 3.51
C LEU A 147 -11.71 -5.59 3.46
N PRO A 148 -12.20 -6.80 3.78
CA PRO A 148 -11.35 -7.98 3.63
C PRO A 148 -11.14 -8.28 2.15
N VAL A 149 -9.92 -8.68 1.80
CA VAL A 149 -9.56 -9.04 0.44
C VAL A 149 -8.98 -10.44 0.47
N ASP A 150 -9.52 -11.34 -0.35
CA ASP A 150 -8.94 -12.65 -0.53
C ASP A 150 -8.37 -12.77 -1.95
N SER A 151 -7.65 -13.86 -2.20
CA SER A 151 -6.98 -14.07 -3.48
C SER A 151 -7.95 -14.34 -4.63
N GLU A 152 -9.17 -14.73 -4.32
CA GLU A 152 -10.16 -15.10 -5.34
C GLU A 152 -11.10 -13.95 -5.67
N HIS A 153 -11.47 -13.18 -4.66
CA HIS A 153 -12.43 -12.10 -4.82
C HIS A 153 -11.89 -10.83 -4.17
N SER A 154 -11.71 -9.84 -4.97
CA SER A 154 -11.33 -8.55 -4.46
C SER A 154 -12.57 -7.70 -4.28
N ALA A 155 -13.17 -7.78 -3.10
CA ALA A 155 -14.41 -7.04 -2.79
C ALA A 155 -14.30 -5.54 -3.04
N ILE A 156 -13.08 -5.01 -2.96
CA ILE A 156 -12.83 -3.59 -3.20
C ILE A 156 -13.05 -3.18 -4.66
N PHE A 157 -13.04 -4.15 -5.57
CA PHE A 157 -13.16 -3.89 -7.01
C PHE A 157 -14.56 -4.19 -7.56
N GLN A 158 -15.47 -4.55 -6.70
CA GLN A 158 -16.85 -4.82 -7.09
C GLN A 158 -17.75 -3.61 -6.93
#